data_4672cfbcc35193d4b4ed37a23e238305
#
_entry.id   4672cfbcc35193d4b4ed37a23e238305
#
_cell.length_a   1.000
_cell.length_b   1.000
_cell.length_c   1.000
_cell.angle_alpha   90.00
_cell.angle_beta   90.00
_cell.angle_gamma   90.00
#
_symmetry.space_group_name_H-M   'P 1'
#
loop_
_entity.id
_entity.type
_entity.pdbx_description
1 polymer ?
#
loop_
_entity_poly.entity_id
_entity_poly.type
_entity_poly.pdbx_seq_one_letter_code
_entity_poly.pdbx_strand_id
1 'polypeptide(L)'
;MNKLPIAAAGIVAMLTTSVLFAYAEPSEGITPAENDAVHYCRTHLAEEDQLLYDALLACALSEDPSEKGAEFQVRTDPAGDEFKAAFHRCYNALLFDHPELFWLYAGDSSFQYTYRRKLLDEGTYYIAFQLTGSFPERDTQLEALKNAADTFLSEIDLDQSAPQVALQIHDKLIDLVSYDREAAASEDRDLAHTAYGALVANSRGEANRAVCDGYSYAYEYLLQKAGIRSTVVSGRAGDDEETAGPHSWNLVELDGQWYEVDATWNDISAEEALDTETDYSEIAEEAMNNAWYTNRLTHYLFNVTTAQISFFEPGSRYRYTNDRGWVSFLGDSVHIRHSEDETDETGDYMTPLAPIAEGTEYSFDNLND
;
A
#
# COMPACT_ATOMS: atom_id res chain seq x y z
N MET A 1 -26.89 -0.77 8.25
CA MET A 1 -25.45 -0.72 8.33
C MET A 1 -24.94 -1.88 7.48
N ASN A 2 -24.63 -1.60 6.24
CA ASN A 2 -24.21 -2.60 5.27
C ASN A 2 -22.67 -2.71 5.35
N LYS A 3 -22.20 -3.92 5.65
CA LYS A 3 -20.79 -4.23 5.59
C LYS A 3 -20.36 -4.18 4.12
N LEU A 4 -19.39 -3.35 3.80
CA LEU A 4 -18.73 -3.30 2.49
C LEU A 4 -17.82 -4.52 2.35
N PRO A 5 -17.94 -5.31 1.29
CA PRO A 5 -16.92 -6.29 0.96
C PRO A 5 -15.71 -5.54 0.39
N ILE A 6 -14.53 -5.80 0.93
CA ILE A 6 -13.27 -5.54 0.22
C ILE A 6 -13.22 -6.60 -0.88
N ALA A 7 -13.83 -6.30 -2.01
CA ALA A 7 -13.72 -7.18 -3.17
C ALA A 7 -12.31 -7.04 -3.73
N ALA A 8 -11.46 -8.03 -3.50
CA ALA A 8 -10.31 -8.22 -4.37
C ALA A 8 -10.85 -8.37 -5.80
N ALA A 9 -10.71 -7.33 -6.61
CA ALA A 9 -11.13 -7.35 -8.01
C ALA A 9 -10.12 -8.17 -8.83
N GLY A 10 -10.10 -9.47 -8.58
CA GLY A 10 -9.34 -10.43 -9.33
C GLY A 10 -10.23 -11.63 -9.62
N ILE A 11 -11.19 -11.50 -10.55
CA ILE A 11 -11.93 -12.69 -11.02
C ILE A 11 -10.95 -13.53 -11.83
N VAL A 12 -10.46 -14.62 -11.23
CA VAL A 12 -9.72 -15.67 -11.94
C VAL A 12 -10.73 -16.47 -12.77
N ALA A 13 -10.91 -16.11 -14.03
CA ALA A 13 -11.71 -16.91 -14.96
C ALA A 13 -10.86 -18.08 -15.48
N MET A 14 -11.16 -19.30 -15.05
CA MET A 14 -10.52 -20.51 -15.56
C MET A 14 -11.06 -20.86 -16.95
N LEU A 15 -10.24 -20.74 -17.98
CA LEU A 15 -10.48 -21.34 -19.28
C LEU A 15 -9.62 -22.60 -19.43
N THR A 16 -10.22 -23.78 -19.20
CA THR A 16 -9.56 -25.06 -19.48
C THR A 16 -9.71 -25.40 -20.96
N THR A 17 -8.68 -25.17 -21.76
CA THR A 17 -8.58 -25.72 -23.11
C THR A 17 -7.43 -26.72 -23.17
N SER A 18 -7.77 -27.99 -23.22
CA SER A 18 -6.80 -29.06 -23.47
C SER A 18 -6.42 -29.04 -24.97
N VAL A 19 -5.33 -28.37 -25.31
CA VAL A 19 -4.79 -28.41 -26.68
C VAL A 19 -3.43 -29.09 -26.63
N LEU A 20 -3.29 -30.17 -27.41
CA LEU A 20 -2.03 -30.85 -27.65
C LEU A 20 -1.15 -29.98 -28.59
N PHE A 21 -0.11 -29.37 -28.04
CA PHE A 21 0.90 -28.67 -28.85
C PHE A 21 2.27 -29.36 -28.75
N ALA A 22 3.02 -29.24 -29.87
CA ALA A 22 4.36 -29.73 -30.00
C ALA A 22 5.35 -29.00 -29.10
N TYR A 23 6.32 -29.76 -28.57
CA TYR A 23 7.32 -29.33 -27.61
C TYR A 23 8.19 -28.16 -28.13
N ALA A 24 8.18 -27.05 -27.39
CA ALA A 24 9.34 -26.21 -27.22
C ALA A 24 9.79 -26.32 -25.75
N GLU A 25 11.08 -26.47 -25.51
CA GLU A 25 11.63 -26.39 -24.14
C GLU A 25 11.36 -24.97 -23.62
N PRO A 26 11.01 -24.83 -22.31
CA PRO A 26 10.79 -23.51 -21.72
C PRO A 26 12.08 -22.70 -21.79
N SER A 27 11.95 -21.42 -22.08
CA SER A 27 13.07 -20.48 -21.99
C SER A 27 13.67 -20.49 -20.59
N GLU A 28 14.99 -20.51 -20.47
CA GLU A 28 15.71 -20.41 -19.20
C GLU A 28 15.38 -19.08 -18.52
N GLY A 29 14.81 -19.18 -17.31
CA GLY A 29 14.88 -18.17 -16.26
C GLY A 29 14.13 -16.86 -16.49
N ILE A 30 13.04 -16.66 -15.76
CA ILE A 30 12.57 -15.31 -15.38
C ILE A 30 13.73 -14.68 -14.59
N THR A 31 14.24 -13.53 -15.06
CA THR A 31 15.31 -12.80 -14.36
C THR A 31 14.69 -12.18 -13.11
N PRO A 32 15.24 -12.37 -11.90
CA PRO A 32 14.74 -11.71 -10.68
C PRO A 32 14.71 -10.19 -10.85
N ALA A 33 13.77 -9.54 -10.20
CA ALA A 33 13.65 -8.09 -10.19
C ALA A 33 14.96 -7.44 -9.72
N GLU A 34 15.42 -6.40 -10.42
CA GLU A 34 16.72 -5.75 -10.17
C GLU A 34 16.85 -5.06 -8.80
N ASN A 35 15.80 -5.03 -7.95
CA ASN A 35 15.80 -4.22 -6.74
C ASN A 35 15.23 -4.90 -5.49
N ASP A 36 15.63 -6.15 -5.20
CA ASP A 36 15.26 -6.85 -3.95
C ASP A 36 15.66 -6.09 -2.67
N ALA A 37 16.49 -5.07 -2.77
CA ALA A 37 16.94 -4.30 -1.60
C ALA A 37 15.82 -3.46 -0.97
N VAL A 38 14.85 -2.99 -1.75
CA VAL A 38 13.74 -2.14 -1.28
C VAL A 38 12.40 -2.90 -1.24
N HIS A 39 12.22 -3.97 -2.01
CA HIS A 39 11.00 -4.76 -2.04
C HIS A 39 10.95 -5.75 -0.87
N TYR A 40 10.09 -5.46 0.09
CA TYR A 40 9.98 -6.28 1.30
C TYR A 40 9.25 -7.60 1.04
N CYS A 41 8.06 -7.54 0.40
CA CYS A 41 7.15 -8.68 0.35
C CYS A 41 7.72 -9.86 -0.43
N ARG A 42 8.30 -9.61 -1.62
CA ARG A 42 8.91 -10.67 -2.43
C ARG A 42 9.95 -11.47 -1.64
N THR A 43 10.81 -10.79 -0.87
CA THR A 43 11.90 -11.45 -0.12
C THR A 43 11.40 -12.31 1.04
N HIS A 44 10.14 -12.17 1.45
CA HIS A 44 9.50 -12.93 2.53
C HIS A 44 8.54 -14.01 2.02
N LEU A 45 8.31 -14.09 0.72
CA LEU A 45 7.58 -15.20 0.12
C LEU A 45 8.44 -16.48 0.13
N ALA A 46 7.77 -17.64 0.18
CA ALA A 46 8.42 -18.92 -0.04
C ALA A 46 9.05 -18.97 -1.45
N GLU A 47 10.13 -19.74 -1.63
CA GLU A 47 10.87 -19.82 -2.91
C GLU A 47 9.96 -20.17 -4.10
N GLU A 48 8.97 -21.06 -3.91
CA GLU A 48 8.00 -21.42 -4.96
C GLU A 48 7.06 -20.24 -5.28
N ASP A 49 6.66 -19.47 -4.28
CA ASP A 49 5.81 -18.28 -4.43
C ASP A 49 6.58 -17.12 -5.09
N GLN A 50 7.89 -16.98 -4.85
CA GLN A 50 8.71 -15.98 -5.54
C GLN A 50 8.73 -16.18 -7.06
N LEU A 51 8.75 -17.42 -7.55
CA LEU A 51 8.64 -17.70 -8.99
C LEU A 51 7.28 -17.29 -9.56
N LEU A 52 6.23 -17.49 -8.78
CA LEU A 52 4.88 -17.08 -9.16
C LEU A 52 4.76 -15.55 -9.18
N TYR A 53 5.28 -14.87 -8.17
CA TYR A 53 5.36 -13.41 -8.09
C TYR A 53 6.13 -12.84 -9.30
N ASP A 54 7.32 -13.36 -9.62
CA ASP A 54 8.13 -12.92 -10.74
C ASP A 54 7.41 -13.08 -12.08
N ALA A 55 6.63 -14.15 -12.24
CA ALA A 55 5.85 -14.40 -13.43
C ALA A 55 4.67 -13.40 -13.56
N LEU A 56 4.01 -13.05 -12.46
CA LEU A 56 2.96 -12.03 -12.43
C LEU A 56 3.55 -10.65 -12.77
N LEU A 57 4.68 -10.29 -12.17
CA LEU A 57 5.39 -9.03 -12.44
C LEU A 57 5.80 -8.94 -13.91
N ALA A 58 6.41 -9.98 -14.45
CA ALA A 58 6.82 -10.02 -15.86
C ALA A 58 5.62 -9.87 -16.81
N CYS A 59 4.47 -10.46 -16.47
CA CYS A 59 3.24 -10.31 -17.22
C CYS A 59 2.73 -8.86 -17.15
N ALA A 60 2.68 -8.25 -15.96
CA ALA A 60 2.19 -6.88 -15.77
C ALA A 60 3.06 -5.84 -16.50
N LEU A 61 4.37 -6.06 -16.56
CA LEU A 61 5.34 -5.15 -17.19
C LEU A 61 5.55 -5.42 -18.68
N SER A 62 4.91 -6.43 -19.28
CA SER A 62 5.09 -6.74 -20.70
C SER A 62 4.57 -5.59 -21.59
N GLU A 63 5.13 -5.45 -22.80
CA GLU A 63 4.68 -4.46 -23.78
C GLU A 63 3.18 -4.67 -24.14
N ASP A 64 2.78 -5.93 -24.28
CA ASP A 64 1.37 -6.33 -24.43
C ASP A 64 0.99 -7.37 -23.37
N PRO A 65 0.50 -6.93 -22.19
CA PRO A 65 0.10 -7.86 -21.12
C PRO A 65 -1.10 -8.74 -21.50
N SER A 66 -1.84 -8.42 -22.55
CA SER A 66 -2.95 -9.25 -23.04
C SER A 66 -2.49 -10.48 -23.81
N GLU A 67 -1.25 -10.51 -24.27
CA GLU A 67 -0.64 -11.70 -24.85
C GLU A 67 -0.20 -12.68 -23.75
N LYS A 68 -0.23 -13.96 -24.09
CA LYS A 68 0.22 -15.01 -23.21
C LYS A 68 1.73 -14.89 -22.94
N GLY A 69 2.11 -14.73 -21.69
CA GLY A 69 3.49 -14.66 -21.24
C GLY A 69 4.25 -15.99 -21.37
N ALA A 70 5.51 -15.99 -20.95
CA ALA A 70 6.35 -17.18 -20.94
C ALA A 70 5.77 -18.27 -20.03
N GLU A 71 5.90 -19.55 -20.44
CA GLU A 71 5.55 -20.66 -19.57
C GLU A 71 6.63 -20.90 -18.53
N PHE A 72 6.23 -21.13 -17.28
CA PHE A 72 7.11 -21.56 -16.20
C PHE A 72 6.53 -22.78 -15.49
N GLN A 73 7.31 -23.46 -14.66
CA GLN A 73 6.93 -24.69 -14.01
C GLN A 73 6.46 -24.43 -12.56
N VAL A 74 5.36 -25.04 -12.18
CA VAL A 74 4.88 -25.11 -10.79
C VAL A 74 4.62 -26.55 -10.40
N ARG A 75 4.70 -26.88 -9.11
CA ARG A 75 4.40 -28.19 -8.56
C ARG A 75 3.02 -28.27 -7.91
N THR A 76 2.46 -27.15 -7.56
CA THR A 76 1.10 -27.04 -7.04
C THR A 76 0.08 -27.16 -8.16
N ASP A 77 -1.00 -27.90 -7.96
CA ASP A 77 -2.07 -28.03 -8.95
C ASP A 77 -2.76 -26.68 -9.21
N PRO A 78 -2.66 -26.12 -10.43
CA PRO A 78 -3.26 -24.81 -10.74
C PRO A 78 -4.78 -24.75 -10.63
N ALA A 79 -5.47 -25.91 -10.54
CA ALA A 79 -6.90 -25.97 -10.29
C ALA A 79 -7.25 -26.05 -8.80
N GLY A 80 -6.27 -26.27 -7.92
CA GLY A 80 -6.45 -26.48 -6.49
C GLY A 80 -6.49 -25.19 -5.67
N ASP A 81 -7.03 -25.28 -4.45
CA ASP A 81 -7.14 -24.13 -3.55
C ASP A 81 -5.78 -23.67 -3.03
N GLU A 82 -4.79 -24.57 -2.92
CA GLU A 82 -3.43 -24.22 -2.54
C GLU A 82 -2.77 -23.25 -3.56
N PHE A 83 -2.97 -23.49 -4.87
CA PHE A 83 -2.49 -22.58 -5.92
C PHE A 83 -3.20 -21.24 -5.87
N LYS A 84 -4.53 -21.23 -5.65
CA LYS A 84 -5.28 -19.97 -5.51
C LYS A 84 -4.75 -19.13 -4.35
N ALA A 85 -4.53 -19.79 -3.17
CA ALA A 85 -3.96 -19.10 -2.01
C ALA A 85 -2.57 -18.53 -2.30
N ALA A 86 -1.69 -19.31 -2.96
CA ALA A 86 -0.37 -18.83 -3.39
C ALA A 86 -0.49 -17.66 -4.38
N PHE A 87 -1.42 -17.74 -5.34
CA PHE A 87 -1.69 -16.65 -6.27
C PHE A 87 -2.09 -15.35 -5.56
N HIS A 88 -3.02 -15.40 -4.62
CA HIS A 88 -3.47 -14.21 -3.88
C HIS A 88 -2.35 -13.63 -3.01
N ARG A 89 -1.56 -14.47 -2.32
CA ARG A 89 -0.38 -13.98 -1.58
C ARG A 89 0.60 -13.25 -2.49
N CYS A 90 0.91 -13.85 -3.64
CA CYS A 90 1.85 -13.25 -4.62
C CYS A 90 1.29 -11.98 -5.25
N TYR A 91 -0.01 -11.95 -5.53
CA TYR A 91 -0.68 -10.77 -6.09
C TYR A 91 -0.68 -9.60 -5.09
N ASN A 92 -1.02 -9.85 -3.83
CA ASN A 92 -0.97 -8.82 -2.79
C ASN A 92 0.47 -8.34 -2.53
N ALA A 93 1.43 -9.29 -2.49
CA ALA A 93 2.84 -8.94 -2.39
C ALA A 93 3.31 -8.05 -3.55
N LEU A 94 2.85 -8.35 -4.77
CA LEU A 94 3.14 -7.56 -5.96
C LEU A 94 2.60 -6.13 -5.87
N LEU A 95 1.35 -5.98 -5.41
CA LEU A 95 0.74 -4.65 -5.24
C LEU A 95 1.47 -3.80 -4.19
N PHE A 96 1.93 -4.42 -3.10
CA PHE A 96 2.64 -3.71 -2.03
C PHE A 96 4.08 -3.34 -2.43
N ASP A 97 4.78 -4.23 -3.13
CA ASP A 97 6.14 -3.96 -3.61
C ASP A 97 6.20 -3.02 -4.82
N HIS A 98 5.10 -2.91 -5.61
CA HIS A 98 5.06 -2.18 -6.88
C HIS A 98 3.89 -1.19 -6.97
N PRO A 99 3.90 -0.10 -6.18
CA PRO A 99 2.86 0.93 -6.22
C PRO A 99 2.69 1.59 -7.59
N GLU A 100 3.71 1.52 -8.45
CA GLU A 100 3.66 2.02 -9.82
C GLU A 100 2.76 1.20 -10.74
N LEU A 101 2.37 -0.03 -10.34
CA LEU A 101 1.44 -0.88 -11.08
C LEU A 101 -0.03 -0.55 -10.76
N PHE A 102 -0.35 0.71 -10.60
CA PHE A 102 -1.66 1.22 -10.15
C PHE A 102 -2.84 0.69 -10.98
N TRP A 103 -2.63 0.35 -12.26
CA TRP A 103 -3.67 -0.23 -13.12
C TRP A 103 -4.08 -1.66 -12.73
N LEU A 104 -3.29 -2.36 -11.91
CA LEU A 104 -3.67 -3.64 -11.32
C LEU A 104 -4.67 -3.47 -10.17
N TYR A 105 -4.63 -2.32 -9.51
CA TYR A 105 -5.46 -1.99 -8.36
C TYR A 105 -6.73 -1.25 -8.76
N ALA A 106 -6.61 -0.24 -9.61
CA ALA A 106 -7.72 0.59 -10.07
C ALA A 106 -8.14 0.17 -11.48
N GLY A 107 -9.34 -0.37 -11.63
CA GLY A 107 -9.94 -0.71 -12.92
C GLY A 107 -10.31 -2.19 -13.07
N ASP A 108 -10.64 -2.57 -14.32
CA ASP A 108 -11.15 -3.91 -14.65
C ASP A 108 -10.05 -4.93 -15.00
N SER A 109 -8.83 -4.71 -14.51
CA SER A 109 -7.74 -5.62 -14.80
C SER A 109 -7.85 -6.94 -14.02
N SER A 110 -7.58 -8.04 -14.68
CA SER A 110 -7.47 -9.33 -14.02
C SER A 110 -6.43 -10.23 -14.68
N PHE A 111 -5.67 -10.95 -13.86
CA PHE A 111 -4.82 -12.01 -14.38
C PHE A 111 -5.64 -13.21 -14.76
N GLN A 112 -5.37 -13.74 -15.94
CA GLN A 112 -5.83 -15.05 -16.40
C GLN A 112 -4.63 -15.95 -16.63
N TYR A 113 -4.80 -17.24 -16.44
CA TYR A 113 -3.76 -18.19 -16.72
C TYR A 113 -4.25 -19.40 -17.48
N THR A 114 -3.34 -19.98 -18.25
CA THR A 114 -3.51 -21.29 -18.90
C THR A 114 -2.47 -22.24 -18.35
N TYR A 115 -2.83 -23.51 -18.20
CA TYR A 115 -1.88 -24.50 -17.72
C TYR A 115 -2.01 -25.82 -18.47
N ARG A 116 -0.93 -26.61 -18.43
CA ARG A 116 -0.88 -27.98 -18.91
C ARG A 116 -0.03 -28.82 -17.99
N ARG A 117 -0.41 -30.08 -17.82
CA ARG A 117 0.37 -31.03 -17.04
C ARG A 117 1.63 -31.47 -17.82
N LYS A 118 2.76 -31.63 -17.15
CA LYS A 118 3.99 -32.16 -17.75
C LYS A 118 3.82 -33.66 -18.00
N LEU A 119 4.16 -34.11 -19.20
CA LEU A 119 4.13 -35.53 -19.54
C LEU A 119 5.24 -36.28 -18.78
N LEU A 120 4.89 -37.45 -18.23
CA LEU A 120 5.81 -38.34 -17.51
C LEU A 120 6.36 -37.78 -16.16
N ASP A 121 5.80 -36.66 -15.68
CA ASP A 121 6.14 -36.08 -14.38
C ASP A 121 4.83 -35.72 -13.68
N GLU A 122 4.32 -36.67 -12.86
CA GLU A 122 3.08 -36.45 -12.13
C GLU A 122 3.29 -35.40 -11.02
N GLY A 123 2.55 -34.30 -11.07
CA GLY A 123 2.62 -33.21 -10.10
C GLY A 123 3.45 -32.01 -10.58
N THR A 124 3.87 -31.99 -11.84
CA THR A 124 4.46 -30.78 -12.45
C THR A 124 3.55 -30.23 -13.53
N TYR A 125 3.34 -28.92 -13.51
CA TYR A 125 2.52 -28.18 -14.46
C TYR A 125 3.34 -27.06 -15.11
N TYR A 126 3.03 -26.74 -16.37
CA TYR A 126 3.46 -25.53 -17.02
C TYR A 126 2.30 -24.54 -16.98
N ILE A 127 2.55 -23.32 -16.57
CA ILE A 127 1.57 -22.26 -16.46
C ILE A 127 2.08 -21.00 -17.17
N ALA A 128 1.18 -20.21 -17.75
CA ALA A 128 1.49 -18.93 -18.30
C ALA A 128 0.34 -17.95 -18.03
N PHE A 129 0.68 -16.72 -17.67
CA PHE A 129 -0.24 -15.63 -17.38
C PHE A 129 -0.49 -14.75 -18.59
N GLN A 130 -1.62 -14.11 -18.59
CA GLN A 130 -1.97 -12.95 -19.40
C GLN A 130 -2.82 -12.01 -18.55
N LEU A 131 -2.77 -10.73 -18.82
CA LEU A 131 -3.59 -9.72 -18.15
C LEU A 131 -4.75 -9.35 -19.08
N THR A 132 -5.98 -9.38 -18.56
CA THR A 132 -7.16 -8.90 -19.29
C THR A 132 -7.58 -7.53 -18.75
N GLY A 133 -8.17 -6.73 -19.59
CA GLY A 133 -8.58 -5.37 -19.28
C GLY A 133 -8.12 -4.40 -20.37
N SER A 134 -8.53 -3.15 -20.26
CA SER A 134 -8.13 -2.10 -21.20
C SER A 134 -7.32 -1.04 -20.44
N PHE A 135 -6.10 -0.80 -20.91
CA PHE A 135 -5.17 0.15 -20.30
C PHE A 135 -4.64 1.16 -21.34
N PRO A 136 -5.50 1.86 -22.08
CA PRO A 136 -5.06 2.66 -23.23
C PRO A 136 -4.11 3.80 -22.84
N GLU A 137 -4.14 4.26 -21.60
CA GLU A 137 -3.32 5.37 -21.09
C GLU A 137 -2.19 4.92 -20.15
N ARG A 138 -2.02 3.61 -19.96
CA ARG A 138 -1.06 3.03 -18.99
C ARG A 138 0.32 3.66 -19.07
N ASP A 139 0.92 3.67 -20.24
CA ASP A 139 2.30 4.14 -20.39
C ASP A 139 2.41 5.64 -20.17
N THR A 140 1.43 6.42 -20.63
CA THR A 140 1.36 7.87 -20.41
C THR A 140 1.17 8.19 -18.92
N GLN A 141 0.27 7.46 -18.25
CA GLN A 141 0.01 7.63 -16.83
C GLN A 141 1.21 7.18 -15.98
N LEU A 142 1.88 6.08 -16.35
CA LEU A 142 3.09 5.63 -15.67
C LEU A 142 4.23 6.65 -15.80
N GLU A 143 4.40 7.25 -16.96
CA GLU A 143 5.37 8.34 -17.16
C GLU A 143 5.00 9.57 -16.31
N ALA A 144 3.72 9.94 -16.25
CA ALA A 144 3.25 11.02 -15.41
C ALA A 144 3.53 10.76 -13.92
N LEU A 145 3.27 9.55 -13.42
CA LEU A 145 3.58 9.14 -12.05
C LEU A 145 5.10 9.24 -11.75
N LYS A 146 5.94 8.71 -12.65
CA LYS A 146 7.40 8.81 -12.50
C LYS A 146 7.87 10.27 -12.43
N ASN A 147 7.39 11.11 -13.34
CA ASN A 147 7.74 12.53 -13.39
C ASN A 147 7.26 13.28 -12.14
N ALA A 148 6.06 12.96 -11.62
CA ALA A 148 5.55 13.54 -10.39
C ALA A 148 6.42 13.16 -9.18
N ALA A 149 6.79 11.89 -9.05
CA ALA A 149 7.67 11.41 -7.98
C ALA A 149 9.08 12.01 -8.09
N ASP A 150 9.66 12.10 -9.29
CA ASP A 150 10.98 12.72 -9.49
C ASP A 150 10.94 14.23 -9.15
N THR A 151 9.87 14.93 -9.51
CA THR A 151 9.65 16.33 -9.13
C THR A 151 9.53 16.47 -7.62
N PHE A 152 8.74 15.62 -6.98
CA PHE A 152 8.59 15.58 -5.53
C PHE A 152 9.93 15.39 -4.82
N LEU A 153 10.70 14.39 -5.22
CA LEU A 153 11.99 14.05 -4.60
C LEU A 153 13.08 15.09 -4.92
N SER A 154 12.96 15.87 -5.99
CA SER A 154 13.91 16.95 -6.29
C SER A 154 13.93 18.08 -5.25
N GLU A 155 12.91 18.16 -4.40
CA GLU A 155 12.79 19.12 -3.30
C GLU A 155 13.13 18.50 -1.93
N ILE A 156 13.51 17.22 -1.90
CA ILE A 156 13.97 16.49 -0.71
C ILE A 156 15.50 16.48 -0.67
N ASP A 157 16.09 16.71 0.51
CA ASP A 157 17.53 16.58 0.71
C ASP A 157 17.89 15.09 0.92
N LEU A 158 18.13 14.37 -0.19
CA LEU A 158 18.47 12.94 -0.19
C LEU A 158 19.89 12.65 0.36
N ASP A 159 20.70 13.66 0.66
CA ASP A 159 22.03 13.50 1.29
C ASP A 159 21.92 13.37 2.82
N GLN A 160 20.74 13.56 3.39
CA GLN A 160 20.47 13.36 4.81
C GLN A 160 20.42 11.87 5.19
N SER A 161 20.37 11.58 6.49
CA SER A 161 20.14 10.22 6.97
C SER A 161 18.76 9.68 6.54
N ALA A 162 18.64 8.36 6.37
CA ALA A 162 17.38 7.72 5.97
C ALA A 162 16.17 8.14 6.84
N PRO A 163 16.28 8.23 8.19
CA PRO A 163 15.18 8.72 9.02
C PRO A 163 14.76 10.16 8.69
N GLN A 164 15.71 11.03 8.38
CA GLN A 164 15.41 12.43 8.02
C GLN A 164 14.82 12.55 6.61
N VAL A 165 15.28 11.72 5.67
CA VAL A 165 14.68 11.63 4.33
C VAL A 165 13.24 11.13 4.43
N ALA A 166 12.98 10.07 5.22
CA ALA A 166 11.63 9.55 5.42
C ALA A 166 10.69 10.59 6.05
N LEU A 167 11.18 11.39 7.01
CA LEU A 167 10.42 12.50 7.60
C LEU A 167 10.10 13.58 6.57
N GLN A 168 11.07 14.03 5.77
CA GLN A 168 10.83 15.04 4.73
C GLN A 168 9.83 14.57 3.68
N ILE A 169 9.88 13.28 3.29
CA ILE A 169 8.92 12.68 2.36
C ILE A 169 7.52 12.68 2.98
N HIS A 170 7.40 12.25 4.25
CA HIS A 170 6.14 12.25 4.99
C HIS A 170 5.52 13.66 5.03
N ASP A 171 6.26 14.65 5.50
CA ASP A 171 5.78 16.01 5.68
C ASP A 171 5.30 16.63 4.36
N LYS A 172 6.10 16.44 3.32
CA LYS A 172 5.72 16.94 2.01
C LYS A 172 4.54 16.19 1.40
N LEU A 173 4.38 14.90 1.70
CA LEU A 173 3.24 14.11 1.22
C LEU A 173 1.93 14.60 1.85
N ILE A 174 1.88 14.78 3.16
CA ILE A 174 0.68 15.28 3.85
C ILE A 174 0.36 16.73 3.50
N ASP A 175 1.37 17.55 3.15
CA ASP A 175 1.15 18.90 2.64
C ASP A 175 0.61 18.93 1.19
N LEU A 176 0.96 17.91 0.39
CA LEU A 176 0.60 17.85 -1.03
C LEU A 176 -0.78 17.26 -1.25
N VAL A 177 -1.09 16.16 -0.55
CA VAL A 177 -2.29 15.34 -0.79
C VAL A 177 -3.45 15.83 0.07
N SER A 178 -4.65 15.75 -0.47
CA SER A 178 -5.88 15.99 0.31
C SER A 178 -6.74 14.73 0.31
N TYR A 179 -7.32 14.41 1.46
CA TYR A 179 -8.15 13.21 1.61
C TYR A 179 -9.42 13.27 0.74
N ASP A 180 -9.65 12.20 -0.02
CA ASP A 180 -10.78 12.09 -0.95
C ASP A 180 -11.99 11.42 -0.29
N ARG A 181 -12.82 12.23 0.39
CA ARG A 181 -14.03 11.74 1.10
C ARG A 181 -15.06 11.13 0.15
N GLU A 182 -15.12 11.57 -1.11
CA GLU A 182 -16.05 11.05 -2.10
C GLU A 182 -15.62 9.64 -2.53
N ALA A 183 -14.33 9.45 -2.83
CA ALA A 183 -13.77 8.13 -3.13
C ALA A 183 -13.88 7.18 -1.93
N ALA A 184 -13.62 7.67 -0.71
CA ALA A 184 -13.75 6.87 0.52
C ALA A 184 -15.20 6.39 0.78
N ALA A 185 -16.21 7.11 0.30
CA ALA A 185 -17.62 6.74 0.42
C ALA A 185 -18.11 5.85 -0.74
N SER A 186 -17.29 5.63 -1.77
CA SER A 186 -17.58 4.80 -2.94
C SER A 186 -17.24 3.33 -2.69
N GLU A 187 -17.96 2.43 -3.34
CA GLU A 187 -17.60 1.01 -3.41
C GLU A 187 -16.62 0.72 -4.57
N ASP A 188 -16.45 1.69 -5.47
CA ASP A 188 -15.57 1.56 -6.63
C ASP A 188 -14.12 1.87 -6.24
N ARG A 189 -13.21 0.95 -6.55
CA ARG A 189 -11.78 1.21 -6.48
C ARG A 189 -11.36 2.04 -7.67
N ASP A 190 -11.02 3.28 -7.42
CA ASP A 190 -10.57 4.21 -8.43
C ASP A 190 -9.10 4.63 -8.22
N LEU A 191 -8.60 5.55 -9.01
CA LEU A 191 -7.21 6.03 -8.91
C LEU A 191 -6.90 6.70 -7.55
N ALA A 192 -7.90 7.16 -6.80
CA ALA A 192 -7.69 7.72 -5.45
C ALA A 192 -7.12 6.68 -4.45
N HIS A 193 -7.29 5.39 -4.74
CA HIS A 193 -6.73 4.28 -3.98
C HIS A 193 -5.28 3.92 -4.37
N THR A 194 -4.58 4.75 -5.14
CA THR A 194 -3.28 4.43 -5.73
C THR A 194 -2.28 5.56 -5.56
N ALA A 195 -0.99 5.26 -5.70
CA ALA A 195 0.06 6.27 -5.75
C ALA A 195 -0.17 7.31 -6.86
N TYR A 196 -0.82 6.92 -7.97
CA TYR A 196 -1.16 7.84 -9.05
C TYR A 196 -2.19 8.89 -8.59
N GLY A 197 -3.22 8.51 -7.85
CA GLY A 197 -4.20 9.45 -7.28
C GLY A 197 -3.57 10.47 -6.36
N ALA A 198 -2.68 10.01 -5.48
CA ALA A 198 -1.99 10.87 -4.53
C ALA A 198 -0.98 11.84 -5.19
N LEU A 199 -0.19 11.35 -6.16
CA LEU A 199 0.91 12.13 -6.74
C LEU A 199 0.54 12.86 -8.05
N VAL A 200 -0.53 12.43 -8.74
CA VAL A 200 -0.95 13.02 -10.01
C VAL A 200 -2.41 13.46 -9.95
N ALA A 201 -3.36 12.52 -10.08
CA ALA A 201 -4.78 12.83 -10.06
C ALA A 201 -5.64 11.58 -9.80
N ASN A 202 -6.81 11.77 -9.17
CA ASN A 202 -7.84 10.73 -9.05
C ASN A 202 -8.58 10.49 -10.39
N SER A 203 -9.54 9.56 -10.39
CA SER A 203 -10.32 9.22 -11.59
C SER A 203 -11.23 10.35 -12.09
N ARG A 204 -11.49 11.38 -11.28
CA ARG A 204 -12.22 12.59 -11.67
C ARG A 204 -11.31 13.67 -12.28
N GLY A 205 -10.00 13.44 -12.32
CA GLY A 205 -8.99 14.40 -12.78
C GLY A 205 -8.64 15.49 -11.77
N GLU A 206 -8.98 15.30 -10.51
CA GLU A 206 -8.61 16.19 -9.41
C GLU A 206 -7.20 15.85 -8.93
N ALA A 207 -6.33 16.85 -8.89
CA ALA A 207 -4.93 16.65 -8.54
C ALA A 207 -4.75 16.32 -7.05
N ASN A 208 -3.85 15.40 -6.77
CA ASN A 208 -3.39 15.04 -5.42
C ASN A 208 -4.54 14.72 -4.46
N ARG A 209 -5.49 13.88 -4.91
CA ARG A 209 -6.63 13.43 -4.12
C ARG A 209 -6.55 11.93 -3.92
N ALA A 210 -6.50 11.49 -2.66
CA ALA A 210 -6.33 10.09 -2.33
C ALA A 210 -7.06 9.70 -1.03
N VAL A 211 -7.30 8.41 -0.89
CA VAL A 211 -7.71 7.77 0.37
C VAL A 211 -6.51 7.08 1.02
N CYS A 212 -6.69 6.36 2.14
CA CYS A 212 -5.61 5.73 2.90
C CYS A 212 -4.67 4.86 2.05
N ASP A 213 -5.21 4.05 1.13
CA ASP A 213 -4.42 3.22 0.21
C ASP A 213 -3.52 4.10 -0.68
N GLY A 214 -4.06 5.20 -1.21
CA GLY A 214 -3.31 6.10 -2.07
C GLY A 214 -2.18 6.82 -1.33
N TYR A 215 -2.40 7.27 -0.08
CA TYR A 215 -1.32 7.81 0.78
C TYR A 215 -0.25 6.76 1.02
N SER A 216 -0.65 5.55 1.42
CA SER A 216 0.27 4.46 1.73
C SER A 216 1.10 4.03 0.52
N TYR A 217 0.47 3.86 -0.64
CA TYR A 217 1.19 3.52 -1.88
C TYR A 217 2.08 4.67 -2.38
N ALA A 218 1.68 5.92 -2.20
CA ALA A 218 2.52 7.06 -2.58
C ALA A 218 3.76 7.16 -1.67
N TYR A 219 3.59 7.00 -0.37
CA TYR A 219 4.69 6.99 0.58
C TYR A 219 5.66 5.84 0.31
N GLU A 220 5.14 4.62 0.10
CA GLU A 220 5.91 3.44 -0.31
C GLU A 220 6.74 3.72 -1.57
N TYR A 221 6.11 4.23 -2.63
CA TYR A 221 6.78 4.51 -3.90
C TYR A 221 7.89 5.53 -3.77
N LEU A 222 7.67 6.60 -2.99
CA LEU A 222 8.67 7.65 -2.76
C LEU A 222 9.83 7.16 -1.91
N LEU A 223 9.57 6.36 -0.87
CA LEU A 223 10.61 5.72 -0.05
C LEU A 223 11.47 4.76 -0.87
N GLN A 224 10.86 3.90 -1.69
CA GLN A 224 11.58 3.01 -2.59
C GLN A 224 12.47 3.78 -3.56
N LYS A 225 11.99 4.87 -4.17
CA LYS A 225 12.78 5.74 -5.04
C LYS A 225 13.92 6.43 -4.29
N ALA A 226 13.77 6.70 -3.01
CA ALA A 226 14.83 7.22 -2.14
C ALA A 226 15.78 6.11 -1.62
N GLY A 227 15.55 4.84 -1.96
CA GLY A 227 16.36 3.70 -1.52
C GLY A 227 16.09 3.26 -0.08
N ILE A 228 14.96 3.65 0.51
CA ILE A 228 14.52 3.27 1.85
C ILE A 228 13.56 2.09 1.73
N ARG A 229 13.86 1.01 2.46
CA ARG A 229 13.01 -0.17 2.48
C ARG A 229 11.78 0.05 3.33
N SER A 230 10.63 -0.29 2.77
CA SER A 230 9.34 -0.13 3.41
C SER A 230 8.35 -1.19 2.93
N THR A 231 7.16 -1.21 3.49
CA THR A 231 6.04 -2.00 2.99
C THR A 231 4.72 -1.40 3.43
N VAL A 232 3.66 -1.66 2.67
CA VAL A 232 2.29 -1.29 3.03
C VAL A 232 1.74 -2.31 4.02
N VAL A 233 0.96 -1.84 4.99
CA VAL A 233 0.18 -2.66 5.90
C VAL A 233 -1.29 -2.49 5.57
N SER A 234 -2.00 -3.59 5.42
CA SER A 234 -3.46 -3.61 5.30
C SER A 234 -4.08 -4.07 6.61
N GLY A 235 -5.18 -3.43 7.00
CA GLY A 235 -5.84 -3.71 8.26
C GLY A 235 -7.13 -2.93 8.43
N ARG A 236 -7.43 -2.62 9.68
CA ARG A 236 -8.56 -1.77 10.09
C ARG A 236 -8.08 -0.72 11.08
N ALA A 237 -8.65 0.48 11.04
CA ALA A 237 -8.41 1.51 12.03
C ALA A 237 -9.70 2.24 12.39
N GLY A 238 -9.77 2.78 13.60
CA GLY A 238 -10.95 3.50 14.13
C GLY A 238 -10.73 3.95 15.57
N ASP A 239 -11.76 4.56 16.16
CA ASP A 239 -11.72 4.99 17.56
C ASP A 239 -11.63 3.78 18.52
N ASP A 240 -12.20 2.64 18.14
CA ASP A 240 -12.16 1.37 18.87
C ASP A 240 -12.29 0.17 17.91
N GLU A 241 -12.15 -1.05 18.44
CA GLU A 241 -12.23 -2.29 17.64
C GLU A 241 -13.59 -2.51 16.97
N GLU A 242 -14.69 -2.00 17.55
CA GLU A 242 -16.04 -2.19 17.03
C GLU A 242 -16.32 -1.26 15.85
N THR A 243 -15.75 -0.06 15.87
CA THR A 243 -15.94 0.98 14.86
C THR A 243 -14.85 0.97 13.78
N ALA A 244 -13.73 0.25 14.01
CA ALA A 244 -12.61 0.16 13.07
C ALA A 244 -13.05 -0.32 11.68
N GLY A 245 -12.81 0.51 10.67
CA GLY A 245 -13.05 0.24 9.25
C GLY A 245 -11.77 -0.12 8.49
N PRO A 246 -11.88 -0.58 7.21
CA PRO A 246 -10.71 -0.86 6.38
C PRO A 246 -9.74 0.32 6.32
N HIS A 247 -8.45 0.03 6.46
CA HIS A 247 -7.40 1.03 6.49
C HIS A 247 -6.06 0.48 6.03
N SER A 248 -5.20 1.36 5.54
CA SER A 248 -3.83 1.05 5.12
C SER A 248 -2.86 2.10 5.64
N TRP A 249 -1.67 1.66 6.01
CA TRP A 249 -0.55 2.49 6.45
C TRP A 249 0.79 1.84 6.08
N ASN A 250 1.92 2.32 6.59
CA ASN A 250 3.24 1.82 6.19
C ASN A 250 4.06 1.33 7.37
N LEU A 251 5.00 0.43 7.04
CA LEU A 251 6.17 0.09 7.83
C LEU A 251 7.42 0.56 7.10
N VAL A 252 8.35 1.17 7.84
CA VAL A 252 9.60 1.70 7.29
C VAL A 252 10.78 1.08 8.04
N GLU A 253 11.77 0.56 7.31
CA GLU A 253 13.01 0.03 7.89
C GLU A 253 14.09 1.11 7.92
N LEU A 254 14.51 1.49 9.12
CA LEU A 254 15.54 2.49 9.36
C LEU A 254 16.64 1.87 10.23
N ASP A 255 17.86 1.78 9.69
CA ASP A 255 19.02 1.17 10.35
C ASP A 255 18.74 -0.24 10.93
N GLY A 256 17.97 -1.04 10.20
CA GLY A 256 17.64 -2.43 10.56
C GLY A 256 16.56 -2.56 11.62
N GLN A 257 15.84 -1.49 11.95
CA GLN A 257 14.68 -1.49 12.82
C GLN A 257 13.45 -1.01 12.06
N TRP A 258 12.30 -1.61 12.38
CA TRP A 258 11.02 -1.27 11.76
C TRP A 258 10.23 -0.26 12.58
N TYR A 259 9.52 0.62 11.89
CA TYR A 259 8.68 1.68 12.43
C TYR A 259 7.36 1.73 11.67
N GLU A 260 6.25 1.97 12.38
CA GLU A 260 4.94 2.25 11.78
C GLU A 260 4.81 3.72 11.43
N VAL A 261 4.20 3.99 10.30
CA VAL A 261 3.89 5.36 9.84
C VAL A 261 2.50 5.37 9.22
N ASP A 262 1.62 6.22 9.73
CA ASP A 262 0.32 6.48 9.11
C ASP A 262 0.22 7.93 8.63
N ALA A 263 0.59 8.15 7.38
CA ALA A 263 0.54 9.46 6.76
C ALA A 263 -0.89 9.98 6.59
N THR A 264 -1.88 9.10 6.45
CA THR A 264 -3.29 9.50 6.32
C THR A 264 -3.81 10.14 7.58
N TRP A 265 -3.58 9.51 8.73
CA TRP A 265 -4.05 10.02 10.01
C TRP A 265 -3.18 11.17 10.54
N ASN A 266 -1.96 11.29 10.06
CA ASN A 266 -1.11 12.45 10.32
C ASN A 266 -1.50 13.69 9.49
N ASP A 267 -2.29 13.54 8.42
CA ASP A 267 -2.82 14.65 7.61
C ASP A 267 -4.04 15.28 8.29
N ILE A 268 -3.79 16.04 9.34
CA ILE A 268 -4.82 16.77 10.08
C ILE A 268 -4.96 18.17 9.46
N SER A 269 -5.98 18.35 8.62
CA SER A 269 -6.28 19.66 8.07
C SER A 269 -6.87 20.62 9.12
N ALA A 270 -6.53 21.91 9.01
CA ALA A 270 -7.10 22.94 9.87
C ALA A 270 -8.64 23.00 9.76
N GLU A 271 -9.20 22.67 8.60
CA GLU A 271 -10.65 22.65 8.35
C GLU A 271 -11.34 21.53 9.15
N GLU A 272 -10.73 20.35 9.20
CA GLU A 272 -11.23 19.21 9.99
C GLU A 272 -11.14 19.47 11.50
N ALA A 273 -10.04 20.11 11.91
CA ALA A 273 -9.84 20.46 13.32
C ALA A 273 -10.80 21.54 13.83
N LEU A 274 -11.32 22.41 12.93
CA LEU A 274 -12.21 23.52 13.28
C LEU A 274 -13.71 23.16 13.17
N ASP A 275 -14.05 22.01 12.57
CA ASP A 275 -15.44 21.54 12.44
C ASP A 275 -16.01 20.98 13.76
N THR A 276 -15.49 21.41 14.88
CA THR A 276 -16.04 21.08 16.20
C THR A 276 -17.18 22.05 16.54
N GLU A 277 -18.40 21.57 16.69
CA GLU A 277 -19.58 22.30 17.21
C GLU A 277 -19.41 22.80 18.68
N THR A 278 -18.17 23.15 19.08
CA THR A 278 -17.88 23.45 20.48
C THR A 278 -17.63 24.94 20.71
N ASP A 279 -18.00 25.45 21.92
CA ASP A 279 -17.68 26.79 22.43
C ASP A 279 -16.14 27.08 22.50
N TYR A 280 -15.31 26.18 21.97
CA TYR A 280 -13.86 26.26 21.99
C TYR A 280 -13.23 26.67 20.65
N SER A 281 -14.00 27.20 19.70
CA SER A 281 -13.53 27.58 18.36
C SER A 281 -12.32 28.51 18.39
N GLU A 282 -12.30 29.51 19.28
CA GLU A 282 -11.15 30.43 19.41
C GLU A 282 -9.88 29.75 19.93
N ILE A 283 -10.02 28.74 20.82
CA ILE A 283 -8.88 27.96 21.34
C ILE A 283 -8.38 27.01 20.25
N ALA A 284 -9.28 26.43 19.47
CA ALA A 284 -8.94 25.55 18.35
C ALA A 284 -8.18 26.33 17.26
N GLU A 285 -8.65 27.53 16.88
CA GLU A 285 -7.95 28.39 15.93
C GLU A 285 -6.54 28.76 16.43
N GLU A 286 -6.42 29.12 17.71
CA GLU A 286 -5.11 29.43 18.32
C GLU A 286 -4.20 28.20 18.35
N ALA A 287 -4.73 27.02 18.66
CA ALA A 287 -3.99 25.76 18.69
C ALA A 287 -3.44 25.39 17.29
N MET A 288 -4.27 25.47 16.26
CA MET A 288 -3.87 25.19 14.88
C MET A 288 -2.87 26.21 14.30
N ASN A 289 -2.86 27.44 14.83
CA ASN A 289 -1.85 28.44 14.51
C ASN A 289 -0.55 28.28 15.33
N ASN A 290 -0.50 27.35 16.28
CA ASN A 290 0.68 27.08 17.10
C ASN A 290 1.54 25.97 16.45
N ALA A 291 2.64 26.37 15.80
CA ALA A 291 3.51 25.45 15.07
C ALA A 291 4.02 24.26 15.91
N TRP A 292 4.29 24.45 17.22
CA TRP A 292 4.73 23.36 18.09
C TRP A 292 3.63 22.32 18.29
N TYR A 293 2.39 22.77 18.45
CA TYR A 293 1.27 21.88 18.66
C TYR A 293 0.84 21.18 17.36
N THR A 294 0.73 21.95 16.27
CA THR A 294 0.40 21.41 14.94
C THR A 294 1.43 20.37 14.50
N ASN A 295 2.71 20.66 14.70
CA ASN A 295 3.78 19.71 14.38
C ASN A 295 3.64 18.38 15.14
N ARG A 296 3.16 18.39 16.38
CA ARG A 296 2.88 17.16 17.14
C ARG A 296 1.65 16.41 16.65
N LEU A 297 0.64 17.12 16.19
CA LEU A 297 -0.57 16.52 15.63
C LEU A 297 -0.28 15.82 14.30
N THR A 298 0.53 16.43 13.44
CA THR A 298 0.88 15.87 12.14
C THR A 298 1.91 14.75 12.19
N HIS A 299 2.40 14.38 13.37
CA HIS A 299 3.45 13.35 13.53
C HIS A 299 3.15 12.34 14.64
N TYR A 300 1.93 12.30 15.16
CA TYR A 300 1.64 11.42 16.31
C TYR A 300 1.70 9.92 15.96
N LEU A 301 1.54 9.56 14.69
CA LEU A 301 1.73 8.22 14.14
C LEU A 301 2.91 8.16 13.16
N PHE A 302 3.96 8.93 13.38
CA PHE A 302 5.20 8.87 12.62
C PHE A 302 6.29 8.15 13.40
N ASN A 303 6.83 7.08 12.83
CA ASN A 303 7.88 6.23 13.41
C ASN A 303 7.53 5.72 14.82
N VAL A 304 6.33 5.20 14.95
CA VAL A 304 5.87 4.57 16.21
C VAL A 304 6.07 3.05 16.18
N THR A 305 5.98 2.40 17.33
CA THR A 305 6.01 0.93 17.42
C THR A 305 4.65 0.32 17.09
N THR A 306 4.64 -0.98 16.71
CA THR A 306 3.39 -1.72 16.52
C THR A 306 2.51 -1.67 17.78
N ALA A 307 3.09 -1.74 18.97
CA ALA A 307 2.33 -1.63 20.21
C ALA A 307 1.68 -0.25 20.40
N GLN A 308 2.37 0.82 19.97
CA GLN A 308 1.85 2.19 20.09
C GLN A 308 0.71 2.46 19.08
N ILE A 309 0.83 1.99 17.84
CA ILE A 309 -0.22 2.21 16.83
C ILE A 309 -1.43 1.30 17.07
N SER A 310 -1.22 0.09 17.60
CA SER A 310 -2.32 -0.84 17.89
C SER A 310 -3.29 -0.34 18.94
N PHE A 311 -2.82 0.49 19.87
CA PHE A 311 -3.66 1.17 20.85
C PHE A 311 -3.04 2.51 21.22
N PHE A 312 -3.59 3.58 20.69
CA PHE A 312 -3.11 4.94 20.91
C PHE A 312 -4.04 5.69 21.86
N GLU A 313 -3.47 6.23 22.95
CA GLU A 313 -4.13 7.13 23.89
C GLU A 313 -3.41 8.48 23.89
N PRO A 314 -4.01 9.56 23.37
CA PRO A 314 -3.33 10.85 23.28
C PRO A 314 -3.00 11.46 24.64
N GLY A 315 -3.84 11.24 25.65
CA GLY A 315 -3.65 11.77 27.00
C GLY A 315 -3.47 13.28 27.02
N SER A 316 -2.68 13.76 27.99
CA SER A 316 -2.39 15.20 28.11
C SER A 316 -1.32 15.71 27.14
N ARG A 317 -0.55 14.80 26.50
CA ARG A 317 0.57 15.15 25.60
C ARG A 317 0.11 15.87 24.34
N TYR A 318 -1.08 15.51 23.84
CA TYR A 318 -1.66 16.06 22.62
C TYR A 318 -2.81 17.04 22.92
N ARG A 319 -2.75 17.71 24.08
CA ARG A 319 -3.72 18.70 24.51
C ARG A 319 -3.11 20.10 24.46
N TYR A 320 -3.66 20.98 23.63
CA TYR A 320 -3.34 22.40 23.68
C TYR A 320 -4.08 23.05 24.82
N THR A 321 -3.40 23.84 25.64
CA THR A 321 -3.98 24.50 26.82
C THR A 321 -3.48 25.93 26.92
N ASN A 322 -4.39 26.87 27.13
CA ASN A 322 -4.09 28.27 27.47
C ASN A 322 -5.05 28.79 28.56
N ASP A 323 -5.01 30.08 28.86
CA ASP A 323 -5.83 30.71 29.92
C ASP A 323 -7.32 30.61 29.64
N ARG A 324 -7.77 30.37 28.40
CA ARG A 324 -9.19 30.25 28.02
C ARG A 324 -9.72 28.82 28.10
N GLY A 325 -8.84 27.81 28.13
CA GLY A 325 -9.24 26.42 28.20
C GLY A 325 -8.24 25.47 27.53
N TRP A 326 -8.76 24.36 27.03
CA TRP A 326 -7.96 23.34 26.33
C TRP A 326 -8.76 22.75 25.15
N VAL A 327 -8.03 22.25 24.15
CA VAL A 327 -8.58 21.45 23.05
C VAL A 327 -7.71 20.22 22.82
N SER A 328 -8.30 19.14 22.32
CA SER A 328 -7.62 17.97 21.79
C SER A 328 -8.30 17.59 20.49
N PHE A 329 -7.51 17.44 19.42
CA PHE A 329 -8.01 16.98 18.13
C PHE A 329 -7.83 15.47 17.94
N LEU A 330 -7.15 14.82 18.87
CA LEU A 330 -6.91 13.38 18.86
C LEU A 330 -7.76 12.72 19.93
N GLY A 331 -8.46 11.65 19.54
CA GLY A 331 -9.11 10.69 20.43
C GLY A 331 -8.27 9.43 20.62
N ASP A 332 -8.76 8.50 21.43
CA ASP A 332 -8.22 7.14 21.47
C ASP A 332 -8.41 6.48 20.11
N SER A 333 -7.48 5.65 19.69
CA SER A 333 -7.59 4.95 18.42
C SER A 333 -6.89 3.59 18.41
N VAL A 334 -7.33 2.73 17.50
CA VAL A 334 -6.78 1.40 17.30
C VAL A 334 -6.42 1.19 15.82
N HIS A 335 -5.29 0.49 15.59
CA HIS A 335 -4.93 -0.06 14.29
C HIS A 335 -4.77 -1.57 14.43
N ILE A 336 -5.55 -2.30 13.67
CA ILE A 336 -5.62 -3.76 13.73
C ILE A 336 -5.14 -4.30 12.40
N ARG A 337 -3.94 -4.90 12.36
CA ARG A 337 -3.40 -5.53 11.17
C ARG A 337 -4.21 -6.76 10.81
N HIS A 338 -4.39 -7.00 9.52
CA HIS A 338 -4.87 -8.31 9.08
C HIS A 338 -3.81 -9.38 9.42
N SER A 339 -4.26 -10.54 9.89
CA SER A 339 -3.38 -11.69 10.10
C SER A 339 -3.13 -12.44 8.79
N GLU A 340 -2.05 -13.24 8.75
CA GLU A 340 -1.72 -14.07 7.58
C GLU A 340 -2.82 -15.08 7.21
N ASP A 341 -3.56 -15.53 8.23
CA ASP A 341 -4.64 -16.51 8.08
C ASP A 341 -5.99 -15.83 7.81
N GLU A 342 -6.05 -14.50 7.83
CA GLU A 342 -7.28 -13.75 7.61
C GLU A 342 -7.59 -13.69 6.12
N THR A 343 -8.79 -14.17 5.79
CA THR A 343 -9.32 -14.12 4.43
C THR A 343 -10.52 -13.17 4.38
N ASP A 344 -10.73 -12.56 3.23
CA ASP A 344 -11.94 -11.78 2.98
C ASP A 344 -13.20 -12.68 2.85
N GLU A 345 -14.35 -12.09 2.54
CA GLU A 345 -15.61 -12.82 2.35
C GLU A 345 -15.58 -13.80 1.16
N THR A 346 -14.59 -13.66 0.26
CA THR A 346 -14.37 -14.56 -0.88
C THR A 346 -13.40 -15.69 -0.57
N GLY A 347 -12.74 -15.65 0.59
CA GLY A 347 -11.72 -16.60 1.02
C GLY A 347 -10.31 -16.24 0.52
N ASP A 348 -10.11 -14.99 0.06
CA ASP A 348 -8.82 -14.51 -0.41
C ASP A 348 -7.97 -14.01 0.76
N TYR A 349 -6.70 -14.40 0.81
CA TYR A 349 -5.76 -13.95 1.85
C TYR A 349 -5.45 -12.47 1.72
N MET A 350 -5.53 -11.75 2.84
CA MET A 350 -5.53 -10.29 2.86
C MET A 350 -4.13 -9.68 2.90
N THR A 351 -3.08 -10.39 3.36
CA THR A 351 -1.79 -9.74 3.61
C THR A 351 -0.58 -10.67 3.46
N PRO A 352 0.52 -10.22 2.84
CA PRO A 352 1.84 -10.77 3.11
C PRO A 352 2.30 -10.41 4.52
N LEU A 353 3.20 -11.23 5.07
CA LEU A 353 3.83 -11.03 6.38
C LEU A 353 4.37 -9.60 6.54
N ALA A 354 3.84 -8.85 7.51
CA ALA A 354 4.37 -7.55 7.88
C ALA A 354 5.25 -7.66 9.14
N PRO A 355 6.43 -7.03 9.19
CA PRO A 355 7.31 -7.08 10.36
C PRO A 355 6.68 -6.39 11.56
N ILE A 356 7.11 -6.77 12.77
CA ILE A 356 6.73 -6.06 14.00
C ILE A 356 7.69 -4.88 14.19
N ALA A 357 7.14 -3.68 14.34
CA ALA A 357 7.91 -2.48 14.61
C ALA A 357 8.20 -2.37 16.12
N GLU A 358 9.47 -2.40 16.48
CA GLU A 358 9.97 -2.23 17.84
C GLU A 358 10.92 -1.02 17.96
N GLY A 359 11.21 -0.34 16.85
CA GLY A 359 12.13 0.79 16.80
C GLY A 359 11.58 1.99 17.58
N THR A 360 12.44 2.66 18.35
CA THR A 360 12.10 3.86 19.12
C THR A 360 13.12 4.99 18.94
N GLU A 361 14.26 4.71 18.32
CA GLU A 361 15.36 5.67 18.18
C GLU A 361 14.96 6.85 17.27
N TYR A 362 14.22 6.58 16.22
CA TYR A 362 13.83 7.56 15.20
C TYR A 362 12.38 8.02 15.32
N SER A 363 11.80 7.98 16.54
CA SER A 363 10.51 8.62 16.79
C SER A 363 10.59 10.13 16.45
N PHE A 364 9.45 10.72 16.15
CA PHE A 364 9.41 12.15 15.78
C PHE A 364 10.07 13.06 16.81
N ASP A 365 9.84 12.81 18.10
CA ASP A 365 10.46 13.60 19.16
C ASP A 365 12.00 13.51 19.15
N ASN A 366 12.56 12.32 18.88
CA ASN A 366 14.00 12.09 18.86
C ASN A 366 14.68 12.67 17.61
N LEU A 367 13.98 12.80 16.51
CA LEU A 367 14.50 13.40 15.27
C LEU A 367 14.59 14.94 15.35
N ASN A 368 13.83 15.56 16.27
CA ASN A 368 13.74 17.00 16.42
C ASN A 368 14.47 17.55 17.65
N ASP A 369 15.09 16.71 18.50
CA ASP A 369 15.97 17.08 19.58
C ASP A 369 17.44 17.15 19.13
#